data_1f8ae772e341b2757370978850350363
#
_entry.id   1f8ae772e341b2757370978850350363
#
_cell.length_a   1.000
_cell.length_b   1.000
_cell.length_c   1.000
_cell.angle_alpha   90.00
_cell.angle_beta   90.00
_cell.angle_gamma   90.00
#
_symmetry.space_group_name_H-M   'P 1'
#
loop_
_entity.id
_entity.type
_entity.pdbx_description
1 polymer ?
#
loop_
_entity_poly.entity_id
_entity_poly.type
_entity_poly.pdbx_seq_one_letter_code
_entity_poly.pdbx_strand_id
1 'polypeptide(L)'
;MLINHPCFNELSLGDQGAVPVEMLVLASQLSSAYFVGTPAPAGRTTGRPAVRMEVAAPAKSEFEKATFDTSIDGVPLCPLTKWDSDGIDLKAAVAASPAVDRTLPDLIQKSDVPEGMSELEYFRANKDELLARLTQSGALWIRGFETMKEKDGFRDFYAQLDLEPCQDPLASVGARAVVDSKNAMYEAVNKPSRAKFFVGMHAESTYMRTNRLGAFVCFKQAETGGEFLLLDGVKMIKDLDPDVLGRLYERGVRFSNAELPFFDFLRSLPEPLKPLKEPLKGVIKVLAQAAVGQKIDMELELRWDENEKDGLRLVAFSPKQAAINRHPVTGQPSWFCNVHSHSRKLRDDRDGELGETSGASKINITNCFYGDLAEISDEDLQHIDEMTMKNLASVPMQKGDVVLVDNYQVMHGRDVFEGERLHAVTWFQ
;
A
#
# COMPACT_ATOMS: atom_id res chain seq x y z
N MET A 1 6.18 34.76 -1.38
CA MET A 1 6.85 34.70 -0.05
C MET A 1 6.26 33.47 0.63
N LEU A 2 6.91 32.36 0.43
CA LEU A 2 6.39 31.01 0.68
C LEU A 2 6.85 30.56 2.04
N ILE A 3 5.89 30.12 2.82
CA ILE A 3 6.10 29.56 4.15
C ILE A 3 6.38 28.07 3.95
N ASN A 4 7.64 27.69 4.15
CA ASN A 4 8.02 26.32 4.45
C ASN A 4 7.36 25.91 5.76
N HIS A 5 6.46 24.95 5.73
CA HIS A 5 6.05 24.23 6.92
C HIS A 5 6.48 22.76 6.78
N PRO A 6 7.46 22.33 7.59
CA PRO A 6 7.63 20.94 7.92
C PRO A 6 6.60 20.60 8.99
N CYS A 7 6.11 19.40 9.00
CA CYS A 7 5.21 18.82 9.99
C CYS A 7 3.74 18.92 9.65
N PHE A 8 3.23 17.82 9.10
CA PHE A 8 1.90 17.42 9.46
C PHE A 8 1.91 17.07 10.96
N ASN A 9 1.76 18.09 11.77
CA ASN A 9 1.48 17.91 13.16
C ASN A 9 0.00 17.55 13.30
N GLU A 10 -0.21 16.47 14.00
CA GLU A 10 -1.43 16.04 14.62
C GLU A 10 -2.35 17.21 14.99
N LEU A 11 -3.41 17.41 14.22
CA LEU A 11 -4.63 17.98 14.77
C LEU A 11 -5.37 16.80 15.41
N SER A 12 -5.08 16.60 16.67
CA SER A 12 -5.83 15.76 17.56
C SER A 12 -7.25 16.32 17.68
N LEU A 13 -8.11 15.86 16.83
CA LEU A 13 -9.52 15.74 17.12
C LEU A 13 -9.69 14.32 17.63
N GLY A 14 -9.93 14.17 18.91
CA GLY A 14 -9.94 12.95 19.70
C GLY A 14 -10.17 11.65 18.92
N ASP A 15 -9.27 10.72 19.07
CA ASP A 15 -9.28 9.28 18.78
C ASP A 15 -9.86 8.77 17.44
N GLN A 16 -10.01 9.60 16.43
CA GLN A 16 -10.51 9.21 15.11
C GLN A 16 -9.49 9.63 14.04
N GLY A 17 -9.13 8.68 13.20
CA GLY A 17 -8.04 8.74 12.24
C GLY A 17 -7.88 10.07 11.47
N ALA A 18 -6.64 10.46 11.21
CA ALA A 18 -6.30 11.69 10.52
C ALA A 18 -6.93 11.72 9.12
N VAL A 19 -7.85 12.63 8.91
CA VAL A 19 -8.45 12.92 7.61
C VAL A 19 -7.43 13.69 6.76
N PRO A 20 -7.18 13.36 5.50
CA PRO A 20 -6.33 14.17 4.62
C PRO A 20 -6.85 15.61 4.58
N VAL A 21 -5.95 16.59 4.81
CA VAL A 21 -6.30 18.03 4.90
C VAL A 21 -7.06 18.52 3.67
N GLU A 22 -6.80 17.96 2.51
CA GLU A 22 -7.47 18.31 1.25
C GLU A 22 -8.92 17.83 1.18
N MET A 23 -9.26 16.73 1.83
CA MET A 23 -10.64 16.28 1.98
C MET A 23 -11.39 17.13 3.02
N LEU A 24 -10.68 17.64 4.05
CA LEU A 24 -11.23 18.65 4.98
C LEU A 24 -11.46 19.98 4.25
N VAL A 25 -10.57 20.39 3.35
CA VAL A 25 -10.75 21.56 2.50
C VAL A 25 -11.95 21.40 1.57
N LEU A 26 -12.13 20.23 0.96
CA LEU A 26 -13.31 19.94 0.14
C LEU A 26 -14.60 19.98 0.98
N ALA A 27 -14.61 19.38 2.17
CA ALA A 27 -15.74 19.42 3.10
C ALA A 27 -16.00 20.82 3.63
N SER A 28 -14.96 21.63 3.92
CA SER A 28 -15.08 23.01 4.34
C SER A 28 -15.55 23.94 3.23
N GLN A 29 -15.14 23.71 1.99
CA GLN A 29 -15.62 24.46 0.83
C GLN A 29 -17.08 24.14 0.52
N LEU A 30 -17.51 22.90 0.68
CA LEU A 30 -18.92 22.51 0.57
C LEU A 30 -19.76 23.10 1.72
N SER A 31 -19.24 23.17 2.95
CA SER A 31 -19.95 23.77 4.08
C SER A 31 -20.01 25.29 4.00
N SER A 32 -18.97 25.96 3.52
CA SER A 32 -18.95 27.42 3.37
C SER A 32 -19.84 27.93 2.22
N ALA A 33 -20.10 27.12 1.21
CA ALA A 33 -21.08 27.45 0.16
C ALA A 33 -22.54 27.48 0.65
N TYR A 34 -22.83 26.89 1.82
CA TYR A 34 -24.18 26.81 2.39
C TYR A 34 -24.44 27.84 3.52
N PHE A 35 -23.46 28.57 4.01
CA PHE A 35 -23.62 29.45 5.18
C PHE A 35 -23.54 30.97 4.90
N VAL A 36 -23.66 31.41 3.65
CA VAL A 36 -23.80 32.83 3.35
C VAL A 36 -25.26 33.14 3.00
N GLY A 37 -26.07 33.21 4.03
CA GLY A 37 -27.42 33.70 3.99
C GLY A 37 -27.76 34.45 5.28
N THR A 38 -27.29 35.69 5.43
CA THR A 38 -27.76 36.59 6.46
C THR A 38 -29.20 37.02 6.13
N PRO A 39 -30.13 37.08 7.10
CA PRO A 39 -31.47 37.61 6.86
C PRO A 39 -31.40 39.13 6.71
N ALA A 40 -31.79 39.64 5.55
CA ALA A 40 -32.02 41.06 5.35
C ALA A 40 -33.43 41.43 5.85
N PRO A 41 -33.65 42.67 6.35
CA PRO A 41 -34.91 43.09 6.92
C PRO A 41 -35.97 43.35 5.87
N ALA A 42 -37.22 43.18 6.27
CA ALA A 42 -38.44 43.31 5.46
C ALA A 42 -38.56 44.68 4.79
N GLY A 43 -38.69 44.71 3.47
CA GLY A 43 -39.08 45.87 2.67
C GLY A 43 -39.71 45.40 1.35
N ARG A 44 -40.94 45.87 1.12
CA ARG A 44 -41.85 45.57 0.00
C ARG A 44 -41.23 45.70 -1.40
N THR A 45 -41.63 44.83 -2.27
CA THR A 45 -42.33 44.94 -3.58
C THR A 45 -41.68 44.23 -4.74
N THR A 46 -42.52 43.41 -5.38
CA THR A 46 -42.67 43.11 -6.86
C THR A 46 -41.48 42.57 -7.64
N GLY A 47 -41.74 41.42 -8.25
CA GLY A 47 -40.99 40.94 -9.42
C GLY A 47 -39.93 39.88 -9.06
N ARG A 48 -40.29 38.60 -9.16
CA ARG A 48 -39.34 37.50 -9.14
C ARG A 48 -38.55 37.47 -10.46
N PRO A 49 -37.22 37.67 -10.47
CA PRO A 49 -36.40 37.08 -11.50
C PRO A 49 -36.06 35.64 -11.05
N ALA A 50 -36.19 34.70 -11.97
CA ALA A 50 -35.66 33.36 -11.80
C ALA A 50 -34.14 33.46 -11.63
N VAL A 51 -33.66 33.16 -10.43
CA VAL A 51 -32.21 33.01 -10.19
C VAL A 51 -31.79 31.71 -10.85
N ARG A 52 -31.27 31.85 -12.06
CA ARG A 52 -30.48 30.81 -12.69
C ARG A 52 -29.18 30.74 -11.89
N MET A 53 -29.07 29.75 -11.01
CA MET A 53 -27.77 29.42 -10.42
C MET A 53 -26.89 28.89 -11.55
N GLU A 54 -26.08 29.74 -12.14
CA GLU A 54 -24.88 29.30 -12.84
C GLU A 54 -23.94 28.80 -11.74
N VAL A 55 -23.86 27.49 -11.60
CA VAL A 55 -22.72 26.85 -10.92
C VAL A 55 -21.55 27.12 -11.87
N ALA A 56 -20.75 28.12 -11.54
CA ALA A 56 -19.48 28.33 -12.23
C ALA A 56 -18.68 27.01 -12.09
N ALA A 57 -18.46 26.35 -13.20
CA ALA A 57 -17.53 25.23 -13.25
C ALA A 57 -16.20 25.73 -12.66
N PRO A 58 -15.55 24.97 -11.76
CA PRO A 58 -14.25 25.37 -11.24
C PRO A 58 -13.32 25.66 -12.41
N ALA A 59 -12.57 26.75 -12.32
CA ALA A 59 -11.71 27.21 -13.38
C ALA A 59 -10.78 26.07 -13.79
N LYS A 60 -10.89 25.61 -15.03
CA LYS A 60 -10.14 24.49 -15.62
C LYS A 60 -8.61 24.59 -15.45
N SER A 61 -8.08 25.76 -15.13
CA SER A 61 -6.64 26.03 -15.13
C SER A 61 -5.85 25.47 -13.95
N GLU A 62 -6.47 25.13 -12.82
CA GLU A 62 -5.77 24.53 -11.67
C GLU A 62 -5.88 23.00 -11.64
N PHE A 63 -6.94 22.46 -12.22
CA PHE A 63 -7.15 21.01 -12.29
C PHE A 63 -6.52 20.38 -13.56
N GLU A 64 -6.35 21.12 -14.64
CA GLU A 64 -5.66 20.61 -15.84
C GLU A 64 -4.13 20.48 -15.65
N LYS A 65 -3.56 21.03 -14.58
CA LYS A 65 -2.13 20.85 -14.24
C LYS A 65 -1.82 19.65 -13.36
N ALA A 66 -2.81 18.95 -12.87
CA ALA A 66 -2.63 17.63 -12.30
C ALA A 66 -2.62 16.53 -13.38
N THR A 67 -1.88 16.76 -14.45
CA THR A 67 -1.28 15.65 -15.19
C THR A 67 -0.43 14.92 -14.15
N PHE A 68 -0.69 13.63 -13.94
CA PHE A 68 0.16 12.78 -13.18
C PHE A 68 1.59 13.06 -13.62
N ASP A 69 2.34 13.76 -12.78
CA ASP A 69 3.74 14.00 -13.06
C ASP A 69 4.36 12.61 -13.10
N THR A 70 4.83 12.20 -14.26
CA THR A 70 5.37 10.86 -14.46
C THR A 70 6.66 10.65 -13.68
N SER A 71 7.10 11.66 -12.93
CA SER A 71 8.28 11.60 -12.09
C SER A 71 8.20 12.57 -10.91
N ILE A 72 8.66 12.15 -9.74
CA ILE A 72 9.01 13.02 -8.61
C ILE A 72 10.52 13.23 -8.69
N ASP A 73 10.98 14.50 -8.70
CA ASP A 73 12.40 14.84 -8.80
C ASP A 73 13.16 14.10 -9.93
N GLY A 74 12.49 13.81 -11.04
CA GLY A 74 13.07 13.12 -12.17
C GLY A 74 13.08 11.58 -12.07
N VAL A 75 12.56 11.00 -10.99
CA VAL A 75 12.42 9.55 -10.83
C VAL A 75 11.08 9.09 -11.43
N PRO A 76 11.06 8.10 -12.34
CA PRO A 76 9.85 7.65 -13.01
C PRO A 76 8.90 6.93 -12.04
N LEU A 77 7.60 6.92 -12.38
CA LEU A 77 6.64 6.05 -11.70
C LEU A 77 7.02 4.58 -11.91
N CYS A 78 6.68 3.73 -10.94
CA CYS A 78 6.77 2.29 -11.14
C CYS A 78 5.97 1.87 -12.37
N PRO A 79 6.38 0.81 -13.09
CA PRO A 79 5.75 0.37 -14.33
C PRO A 79 4.32 -0.12 -14.09
N LEU A 80 3.53 -0.17 -15.15
CA LEU A 80 2.21 -0.81 -15.10
C LEU A 80 2.35 -2.28 -14.70
N THR A 81 1.44 -2.73 -13.86
CA THR A 81 1.39 -4.12 -13.40
C THR A 81 1.24 -5.08 -14.59
N LYS A 82 2.11 -6.06 -14.67
CA LYS A 82 2.02 -7.11 -15.67
C LYS A 82 1.12 -8.23 -15.13
N TRP A 83 -0.17 -8.10 -15.41
CA TRP A 83 -1.14 -9.14 -15.11
C TRP A 83 -1.08 -10.23 -16.18
N ASP A 84 -0.79 -11.45 -15.77
CA ASP A 84 -0.84 -12.68 -16.58
C ASP A 84 -1.39 -13.81 -15.71
N SER A 85 -2.71 -13.80 -15.53
CA SER A 85 -3.42 -14.74 -14.64
C SER A 85 -4.37 -15.66 -15.36
N ASP A 86 -4.64 -15.43 -16.64
CA ASP A 86 -5.63 -16.23 -17.37
C ASP A 86 -5.11 -17.60 -17.75
N GLY A 87 -5.99 -18.61 -17.68
CA GLY A 87 -5.69 -19.97 -18.12
C GLY A 87 -4.54 -20.65 -17.35
N ILE A 88 -4.36 -20.33 -16.07
CA ILE A 88 -3.42 -21.06 -15.20
C ILE A 88 -4.05 -22.41 -14.84
N ASP A 89 -3.38 -23.49 -15.21
CA ASP A 89 -3.69 -24.82 -14.68
C ASP A 89 -3.11 -24.94 -13.27
N LEU A 90 -3.96 -24.76 -12.25
CA LEU A 90 -3.54 -24.80 -10.86
C LEU A 90 -2.92 -26.14 -10.46
N LYS A 91 -3.45 -27.27 -10.98
CA LYS A 91 -2.90 -28.60 -10.68
C LYS A 91 -1.50 -28.75 -11.24
N ALA A 92 -1.30 -28.31 -12.48
CA ALA A 92 0.01 -28.31 -13.09
C ALA A 92 0.97 -27.35 -12.38
N ALA A 93 0.50 -26.16 -11.97
CA ALA A 93 1.30 -25.17 -11.23
C ALA A 93 1.75 -25.73 -9.87
N VAL A 94 0.87 -26.36 -9.11
CA VAL A 94 1.20 -27.03 -7.84
C VAL A 94 2.20 -28.18 -8.07
N ALA A 95 1.98 -29.02 -9.09
CA ALA A 95 2.85 -30.13 -9.40
C ALA A 95 4.26 -29.68 -9.89
N ALA A 96 4.33 -28.56 -10.62
CA ALA A 96 5.58 -27.99 -11.13
C ALA A 96 6.35 -27.18 -10.08
N SER A 97 5.74 -26.88 -8.93
CA SER A 97 6.45 -26.20 -7.84
C SER A 97 7.64 -27.05 -7.41
N PRO A 98 8.81 -26.44 -7.13
CA PRO A 98 10.02 -27.18 -6.79
C PRO A 98 9.75 -28.18 -5.66
N ALA A 99 10.17 -29.41 -5.82
CA ALA A 99 10.06 -30.45 -4.79
C ALA A 99 10.91 -30.13 -3.57
N VAL A 100 11.96 -29.32 -3.76
CA VAL A 100 12.86 -28.84 -2.71
C VAL A 100 12.52 -27.39 -2.44
N ASP A 101 12.34 -27.05 -1.17
CA ASP A 101 12.19 -25.68 -0.74
C ASP A 101 13.43 -24.88 -1.18
N ARG A 102 13.19 -23.86 -1.98
CA ARG A 102 14.27 -22.92 -2.32
C ARG A 102 14.67 -22.16 -1.05
N THR A 103 15.96 -21.86 -0.94
CA THR A 103 16.45 -21.04 0.16
C THR A 103 15.87 -19.63 0.02
N LEU A 104 15.09 -19.20 1.00
CA LEU A 104 14.50 -17.87 1.05
C LEU A 104 14.81 -17.23 2.41
N PRO A 105 15.53 -16.10 2.45
CA PRO A 105 16.32 -15.51 1.34
C PRO A 105 17.62 -16.26 1.08
N ASP A 106 18.15 -16.13 -0.13
CA ASP A 106 19.48 -16.58 -0.45
C ASP A 106 20.52 -15.59 0.13
N LEU A 107 21.51 -16.11 0.87
CA LEU A 107 22.42 -15.30 1.66
C LEU A 107 23.70 -14.95 0.88
N ILE A 108 24.04 -13.66 0.85
CA ILE A 108 25.28 -13.11 0.32
C ILE A 108 26.03 -12.46 1.48
N GLN A 109 27.25 -12.90 1.73
CA GLN A 109 28.05 -12.42 2.87
C GLN A 109 29.28 -11.63 2.45
N LYS A 110 29.73 -10.75 3.31
CA LYS A 110 31.01 -10.04 3.11
C LYS A 110 32.18 -11.00 2.88
N SER A 111 32.17 -12.19 3.49
CA SER A 111 33.18 -13.24 3.28
C SER A 111 33.25 -13.76 1.84
N ASP A 112 32.21 -13.50 1.01
CA ASP A 112 32.19 -13.92 -0.40
C ASP A 112 32.99 -12.95 -1.28
N VAL A 113 33.40 -11.80 -0.74
CA VAL A 113 34.22 -10.81 -1.47
C VAL A 113 35.68 -11.26 -1.47
N PRO A 114 36.30 -11.45 -2.65
CA PRO A 114 37.68 -11.81 -2.74
C PRO A 114 38.64 -10.81 -2.06
N GLU A 115 39.76 -11.32 -1.52
CA GLU A 115 40.78 -10.46 -0.91
C GLU A 115 41.29 -9.41 -1.91
N GLY A 116 41.39 -8.16 -1.50
CA GLY A 116 41.82 -7.03 -2.32
C GLY A 116 40.78 -6.42 -3.24
N MET A 117 39.55 -6.98 -3.31
CA MET A 117 38.44 -6.41 -4.05
C MET A 117 37.59 -5.52 -3.13
N SER A 118 37.20 -4.34 -3.60
CA SER A 118 36.23 -3.51 -2.89
C SER A 118 34.80 -4.07 -2.98
N GLU A 119 33.93 -3.72 -2.03
CA GLU A 119 32.55 -4.18 -2.00
C GLU A 119 31.77 -3.77 -3.26
N LEU A 120 31.95 -2.53 -3.73
CA LEU A 120 31.29 -2.06 -4.94
C LEU A 120 31.80 -2.74 -6.21
N GLU A 121 33.09 -3.04 -6.30
CA GLU A 121 33.63 -3.84 -7.39
C GLU A 121 33.07 -5.25 -7.40
N TYR A 122 32.90 -5.88 -6.23
CA TYR A 122 32.29 -7.18 -6.10
C TYR A 122 30.86 -7.18 -6.65
N PHE A 123 30.02 -6.23 -6.24
CA PHE A 123 28.66 -6.14 -6.72
C PHE A 123 28.58 -5.92 -8.23
N ARG A 124 29.43 -5.05 -8.77
CA ARG A 124 29.50 -4.80 -10.21
C ARG A 124 29.96 -6.04 -11.00
N ALA A 125 30.99 -6.71 -10.52
CA ALA A 125 31.54 -7.88 -11.20
C ALA A 125 30.58 -9.09 -11.19
N ASN A 126 29.76 -9.23 -10.16
CA ASN A 126 28.83 -10.34 -9.98
C ASN A 126 27.36 -9.97 -10.24
N LYS A 127 27.09 -8.81 -10.85
CA LYS A 127 25.74 -8.29 -11.07
C LYS A 127 24.80 -9.32 -11.68
N ASP A 128 25.19 -9.91 -12.80
CA ASP A 128 24.33 -10.84 -13.55
C ASP A 128 24.06 -12.12 -12.77
N GLU A 129 25.07 -12.64 -12.04
CA GLU A 129 24.90 -13.78 -11.16
C GLU A 129 23.93 -13.46 -10.00
N LEU A 130 24.11 -12.32 -9.32
CA LEU A 130 23.27 -11.91 -8.21
C LEU A 130 21.81 -11.72 -8.65
N LEU A 131 21.57 -11.12 -9.80
CA LEU A 131 20.21 -10.95 -10.35
C LEU A 131 19.60 -12.28 -10.81
N ALA A 132 20.40 -13.21 -11.31
CA ALA A 132 19.95 -14.58 -11.61
C ALA A 132 19.59 -15.33 -10.33
N ARG A 133 20.40 -15.25 -9.28
CA ARG A 133 20.11 -15.81 -7.94
C ARG A 133 18.86 -15.22 -7.34
N LEU A 134 18.67 -13.90 -7.43
CA LEU A 134 17.44 -13.23 -7.02
C LEU A 134 16.20 -13.79 -7.74
N THR A 135 16.27 -13.92 -9.05
CA THR A 135 15.16 -14.47 -9.85
C THR A 135 14.85 -15.93 -9.47
N GLN A 136 15.87 -16.71 -9.12
CA GLN A 136 15.71 -18.10 -8.72
C GLN A 136 15.19 -18.26 -7.29
N SER A 137 15.73 -17.48 -6.32
CA SER A 137 15.39 -17.59 -4.90
C SER A 137 14.19 -16.72 -4.52
N GLY A 138 13.95 -15.62 -5.24
CA GLY A 138 12.93 -14.62 -4.95
C GLY A 138 13.40 -13.51 -4.00
N ALA A 139 14.42 -13.75 -3.18
CA ALA A 139 15.02 -12.72 -2.35
C ALA A 139 16.49 -13.01 -2.03
N LEU A 140 17.32 -11.96 -1.98
CA LEU A 140 18.69 -12.02 -1.50
C LEU A 140 18.81 -11.28 -0.17
N TRP A 141 19.50 -11.87 0.80
CA TRP A 141 19.91 -11.21 2.03
C TRP A 141 21.40 -10.89 1.98
N ILE A 142 21.73 -9.64 1.81
CA ILE A 142 23.10 -9.13 1.66
C ILE A 142 23.55 -8.64 3.04
N ARG A 143 24.56 -9.28 3.61
CA ARG A 143 24.92 -9.13 5.02
C ARG A 143 26.40 -8.90 5.28
N GLY A 144 26.67 -8.02 6.26
CA GLY A 144 28.03 -7.79 6.79
C GLY A 144 28.87 -6.83 5.98
N PHE A 145 28.28 -6.16 4.99
CA PHE A 145 28.95 -5.15 4.17
C PHE A 145 28.96 -3.79 4.89
N GLU A 146 30.06 -3.06 4.76
CA GLU A 146 30.20 -1.72 5.36
C GLU A 146 29.53 -0.63 4.52
N THR A 147 29.54 -0.79 3.19
CA THR A 147 29.06 0.20 2.22
C THR A 147 27.61 0.62 2.50
N MET A 148 26.70 -0.32 2.79
CA MET A 148 25.27 -0.04 2.96
C MET A 148 24.89 0.46 4.36
N LYS A 149 25.84 0.75 5.24
CA LYS A 149 25.56 1.30 6.57
C LYS A 149 25.11 2.76 6.51
N GLU A 150 25.34 3.43 5.38
CA GLU A 150 25.00 4.83 5.15
C GLU A 150 24.20 4.97 3.83
N LYS A 151 23.37 6.04 3.73
CA LYS A 151 22.46 6.27 2.59
C LYS A 151 23.18 6.30 1.24
N ASP A 152 24.30 7.02 1.16
CA ASP A 152 25.06 7.14 -0.08
C ASP A 152 25.63 5.78 -0.52
N GLY A 153 26.15 5.01 0.43
CA GLY A 153 26.65 3.67 0.14
C GLY A 153 25.56 2.70 -0.30
N PHE A 154 24.36 2.80 0.27
CA PHE A 154 23.20 2.02 -0.19
C PHE A 154 22.82 2.39 -1.64
N ARG A 155 22.79 3.68 -1.96
CA ARG A 155 22.60 4.15 -3.34
C ARG A 155 23.69 3.60 -4.28
N ASP A 156 24.95 3.71 -3.87
CA ASP A 156 26.08 3.26 -4.69
C ASP A 156 26.03 1.74 -4.91
N PHE A 157 25.57 0.96 -3.93
CA PHE A 157 25.34 -0.47 -4.05
C PHE A 157 24.35 -0.82 -5.18
N TYR A 158 23.11 -0.30 -5.13
CA TYR A 158 22.13 -0.67 -6.15
C TYR A 158 22.45 -0.11 -7.53
N ALA A 159 23.22 0.99 -7.60
CA ALA A 159 23.77 1.49 -8.85
C ALA A 159 24.76 0.52 -9.50
N GLN A 160 25.54 -0.27 -8.71
CA GLN A 160 26.41 -1.31 -9.27
C GLN A 160 25.63 -2.48 -9.89
N LEU A 161 24.38 -2.66 -9.49
CA LEU A 161 23.48 -3.67 -10.05
C LEU A 161 22.66 -3.14 -11.24
N ASP A 162 22.91 -1.89 -11.69
CA ASP A 162 22.14 -1.19 -12.72
C ASP A 162 20.64 -1.18 -12.43
N LEU A 163 20.25 -1.10 -11.15
CA LEU A 163 18.86 -0.99 -10.75
C LEU A 163 18.39 0.46 -10.84
N GLU A 164 17.34 0.70 -11.62
CA GLU A 164 16.78 2.02 -11.83
C GLU A 164 15.64 2.28 -10.83
N PRO A 165 15.77 3.26 -9.91
CA PRO A 165 14.72 3.60 -8.98
C PRO A 165 13.43 4.02 -9.67
N CYS A 166 12.31 3.65 -9.08
CA CYS A 166 10.99 4.16 -9.44
C CYS A 166 10.25 4.66 -8.20
N GLN A 167 9.25 5.53 -8.42
CA GLN A 167 8.48 6.08 -7.33
C GLN A 167 7.63 5.01 -6.67
N ASP A 168 7.54 5.07 -5.33
CA ASP A 168 6.57 4.29 -4.58
C ASP A 168 5.17 4.43 -5.22
N PRO A 169 4.50 3.33 -5.55
CA PRO A 169 3.17 3.39 -6.12
C PRO A 169 2.17 4.18 -5.26
N LEU A 170 2.37 4.21 -3.92
CA LEU A 170 1.55 4.96 -2.98
C LEU A 170 2.10 6.37 -2.65
N ALA A 171 3.17 6.82 -3.33
CA ALA A 171 3.78 8.13 -3.08
C ALA A 171 2.78 9.28 -3.29
N SER A 172 1.87 9.14 -4.26
CA SER A 172 0.84 10.15 -4.57
C SER A 172 -0.11 10.44 -3.40
N VAL A 173 -0.27 9.52 -2.47
CA VAL A 173 -1.13 9.68 -1.27
C VAL A 173 -0.36 10.09 -0.01
N GLY A 174 0.96 10.33 -0.12
CA GLY A 174 1.79 10.73 1.01
C GLY A 174 1.92 9.66 2.10
N ALA A 175 1.72 8.39 1.73
CA ALA A 175 1.67 7.28 2.68
C ALA A 175 3.02 7.00 3.34
N ARG A 176 4.14 7.43 2.71
CA ARG A 176 5.49 7.18 3.19
C ARG A 176 6.31 8.47 3.30
N ALA A 177 7.15 8.54 4.33
CA ALA A 177 8.13 9.61 4.45
C ALA A 177 9.28 9.38 3.47
N VAL A 178 9.63 10.41 2.71
CA VAL A 178 10.74 10.38 1.77
C VAL A 178 12.04 10.61 2.53
N VAL A 179 12.99 9.71 2.39
CA VAL A 179 14.35 9.78 2.96
C VAL A 179 15.31 10.48 1.99
N ASP A 180 15.17 10.21 0.71
CA ASP A 180 15.89 10.82 -0.39
C ASP A 180 15.01 10.88 -1.64
N SER A 181 14.53 12.05 -2.03
CA SER A 181 13.62 12.22 -3.16
C SER A 181 14.28 11.92 -4.51
N LYS A 182 15.56 12.27 -4.68
CA LYS A 182 16.27 12.05 -5.94
C LYS A 182 16.44 10.57 -6.28
N ASN A 183 16.54 9.74 -5.25
CA ASN A 183 16.74 8.30 -5.40
C ASN A 183 15.48 7.51 -5.04
N ALA A 184 14.34 8.17 -4.86
CA ALA A 184 13.08 7.54 -4.45
C ALA A 184 13.24 6.58 -3.26
N MET A 185 14.00 7.02 -2.24
CA MET A 185 14.22 6.27 -1.01
C MET A 185 13.18 6.67 0.04
N TYR A 186 12.46 5.72 0.59
CA TYR A 186 11.36 5.92 1.52
C TYR A 186 11.59 5.22 2.84
N GLU A 187 10.97 5.72 3.91
CA GLU A 187 10.95 5.02 5.19
C GLU A 187 10.09 3.75 5.12
N ALA A 188 10.62 2.64 5.61
CA ALA A 188 9.93 1.37 5.68
C ALA A 188 9.32 1.15 7.09
N VAL A 189 8.13 1.69 7.32
CA VAL A 189 7.30 1.49 8.55
C VAL A 189 8.09 1.58 9.85
N ASN A 190 8.65 2.77 10.13
CA ASN A 190 9.49 2.99 11.32
C ASN A 190 8.76 3.70 12.48
N LYS A 191 7.55 4.23 12.25
CA LYS A 191 6.85 5.07 13.24
C LYS A 191 6.57 4.29 14.53
N PRO A 192 6.92 4.83 15.71
CA PRO A 192 6.65 4.18 17.01
C PRO A 192 5.17 3.84 17.21
N SER A 193 4.24 4.66 16.67
CA SER A 193 2.80 4.39 16.71
C SER A 193 2.40 3.10 15.96
N ARG A 194 3.25 2.59 15.08
CA ARG A 194 3.06 1.34 14.34
C ARG A 194 3.98 0.21 14.80
N ALA A 195 4.78 0.42 15.86
CA ALA A 195 5.73 -0.57 16.37
C ALA A 195 5.03 -1.86 16.82
N LYS A 196 3.89 -1.71 17.47
CA LYS A 196 3.08 -2.82 18.01
C LYS A 196 2.24 -3.55 16.98
N PHE A 197 2.35 -3.23 15.70
CA PHE A 197 1.62 -3.89 14.65
C PHE A 197 2.45 -4.97 13.98
N PHE A 198 1.84 -6.10 13.79
CA PHE A 198 2.30 -7.03 12.78
C PHE A 198 1.90 -6.49 11.40
N VAL A 199 2.88 -6.22 10.55
CA VAL A 199 2.62 -5.84 9.16
C VAL A 199 2.44 -7.11 8.35
N GLY A 200 1.20 -7.43 8.00
CA GLY A 200 0.85 -8.63 7.25
C GLY A 200 1.53 -8.71 5.87
N MET A 201 1.66 -9.92 5.37
CA MET A 201 2.37 -10.20 4.12
C MET A 201 1.66 -9.56 2.93
N HIS A 202 2.41 -8.80 2.13
CA HIS A 202 1.91 -8.09 0.96
C HIS A 202 2.98 -7.94 -0.12
N ALA A 203 2.53 -7.81 -1.35
CA ALA A 203 3.31 -7.28 -2.46
C ALA A 203 3.01 -5.79 -2.60
N GLU A 204 4.01 -4.98 -2.92
CA GLU A 204 3.82 -3.54 -3.16
C GLU A 204 3.20 -3.33 -4.53
N SER A 205 1.93 -2.98 -4.57
CA SER A 205 1.16 -2.79 -5.80
C SER A 205 -0.03 -1.88 -5.57
N THR A 206 -0.33 -1.04 -6.56
CA THR A 206 -1.56 -0.24 -6.63
C THR A 206 -2.60 -0.79 -7.61
N TYR A 207 -2.48 -2.06 -8.02
CA TYR A 207 -3.24 -2.71 -9.08
C TYR A 207 -2.84 -2.25 -10.49
N MET A 208 -2.67 -0.96 -10.68
CA MET A 208 -2.23 -0.40 -11.96
C MET A 208 -0.73 -0.43 -12.10
N ARG A 209 0.00 -0.22 -10.99
CA ARG A 209 1.46 -0.17 -10.97
C ARG A 209 2.05 -1.12 -9.94
N THR A 210 3.14 -1.74 -10.32
CA THR A 210 3.90 -2.66 -9.46
C THR A 210 5.37 -2.52 -9.78
N ASN A 211 6.19 -2.26 -8.76
CA ASN A 211 7.64 -2.35 -8.89
C ASN A 211 8.07 -3.80 -9.13
N ARG A 212 9.10 -3.98 -9.94
CA ARG A 212 9.66 -5.31 -10.17
C ARG A 212 10.44 -5.80 -8.94
N LEU A 213 11.33 -4.97 -8.45
CA LEU A 213 12.20 -5.29 -7.32
C LEU A 213 12.05 -4.25 -6.21
N GLY A 214 12.42 -4.64 -4.99
CA GLY A 214 12.52 -3.74 -3.85
C GLY A 214 13.76 -4.05 -3.03
N ALA A 215 14.56 -3.03 -2.69
CA ALA A 215 15.68 -3.18 -1.77
C ALA A 215 15.35 -2.53 -0.44
N PHE A 216 15.32 -3.32 0.62
CA PHE A 216 15.13 -2.88 1.99
C PHE A 216 16.46 -2.85 2.72
N VAL A 217 16.85 -1.69 3.25
CA VAL A 217 18.09 -1.50 3.99
C VAL A 217 17.81 -1.22 5.45
N CYS A 218 18.64 -1.78 6.34
CA CYS A 218 18.63 -1.50 7.77
C CYS A 218 19.71 -0.47 8.12
N PHE A 219 19.33 0.76 8.45
CA PHE A 219 20.25 1.76 9.00
C PHE A 219 20.32 1.72 10.53
N LYS A 220 19.24 1.28 11.17
CA LYS A 220 19.16 1.04 12.61
C LYS A 220 18.17 -0.08 12.87
N GLN A 221 18.62 -1.14 13.50
CA GLN A 221 17.75 -2.23 13.97
C GLN A 221 16.97 -1.81 15.22
N ALA A 222 15.81 -2.42 15.43
CA ALA A 222 15.04 -2.27 16.66
C ALA A 222 15.83 -2.84 17.87
N GLU A 223 15.43 -2.47 19.07
CA GLU A 223 16.01 -3.04 20.31
C GLU A 223 15.57 -4.50 20.48
N THR A 224 14.29 -4.78 20.21
CA THR A 224 13.73 -6.13 20.16
C THR A 224 12.74 -6.25 19.03
N GLY A 225 12.66 -7.43 18.40
CA GLY A 225 11.73 -7.70 17.29
C GLY A 225 12.02 -6.90 16.04
N GLY A 226 10.99 -6.69 15.22
CA GLY A 226 11.06 -5.90 14.00
C GLY A 226 11.74 -6.60 12.85
N GLU A 227 11.79 -7.93 12.89
CA GLU A 227 12.32 -8.76 11.83
C GLU A 227 11.61 -8.45 10.51
N PHE A 228 12.38 -8.45 9.44
CA PHE A 228 11.84 -8.38 8.11
C PHE A 228 11.34 -9.78 7.71
N LEU A 229 10.08 -9.85 7.30
CA LEU A 229 9.42 -11.11 7.00
C LEU A 229 9.27 -11.29 5.50
N LEU A 230 9.49 -12.51 5.02
CA LEU A 230 9.35 -12.91 3.63
C LEU A 230 8.40 -14.10 3.53
N LEU A 231 7.62 -14.15 2.46
CA LEU A 231 6.74 -15.28 2.12
C LEU A 231 6.94 -15.66 0.65
N ASP A 232 7.31 -16.90 0.42
CA ASP A 232 7.45 -17.45 -0.92
C ASP A 232 6.07 -17.67 -1.56
N GLY A 233 5.72 -16.85 -2.55
CA GLY A 233 4.46 -16.96 -3.27
C GLY A 233 4.32 -18.24 -4.10
N VAL A 234 5.43 -18.83 -4.56
CA VAL A 234 5.41 -20.12 -5.27
C VAL A 234 5.09 -21.25 -4.32
N LYS A 235 5.71 -21.25 -3.13
CA LYS A 235 5.44 -22.24 -2.08
C LYS A 235 4.02 -22.09 -1.53
N MET A 236 3.54 -20.86 -1.41
CA MET A 236 2.18 -20.58 -0.94
C MET A 236 1.13 -21.24 -1.82
N ILE A 237 1.26 -21.20 -3.15
CA ILE A 237 0.35 -21.91 -4.07
C ILE A 237 0.34 -23.40 -3.80
N LYS A 238 1.50 -24.00 -3.49
CA LYS A 238 1.63 -25.44 -3.25
C LYS A 238 0.97 -25.87 -1.94
N ASP A 239 1.07 -25.05 -0.90
CA ASP A 239 0.68 -25.42 0.46
C ASP A 239 -0.78 -25.08 0.79
N LEU A 240 -1.39 -24.14 0.03
CA LEU A 240 -2.81 -23.83 0.17
C LEU A 240 -3.68 -25.03 -0.22
N ASP A 241 -4.77 -25.20 0.53
CA ASP A 241 -5.82 -26.14 0.16
C ASP A 241 -6.31 -25.87 -1.27
N PRO A 242 -6.40 -26.91 -2.14
CA PRO A 242 -6.77 -26.74 -3.53
C PRO A 242 -8.14 -26.09 -3.75
N ASP A 243 -9.10 -26.29 -2.84
CA ASP A 243 -10.45 -25.72 -2.97
C ASP A 243 -10.43 -24.22 -2.58
N VAL A 244 -9.65 -23.84 -1.55
CA VAL A 244 -9.42 -22.43 -1.19
C VAL A 244 -8.71 -21.72 -2.33
N LEU A 245 -7.63 -22.31 -2.84
CA LEU A 245 -6.88 -21.78 -3.97
C LEU A 245 -7.76 -21.62 -5.22
N GLY A 246 -8.57 -22.62 -5.53
CA GLY A 246 -9.52 -22.63 -6.64
C GLY A 246 -10.55 -21.50 -6.52
N ARG A 247 -11.18 -21.34 -5.35
CA ARG A 247 -12.15 -20.25 -5.12
C ARG A 247 -11.54 -18.86 -5.32
N LEU A 248 -10.34 -18.65 -4.81
CA LEU A 248 -9.63 -17.36 -4.95
C LEU A 248 -9.20 -17.08 -6.40
N TYR A 249 -8.76 -18.12 -7.11
CA TYR A 249 -8.37 -18.00 -8.51
C TYR A 249 -9.56 -17.67 -9.42
N GLU A 250 -10.67 -18.41 -9.29
CA GLU A 250 -11.86 -18.23 -10.14
C GLU A 250 -12.58 -16.91 -9.87
N ARG A 251 -12.76 -16.59 -8.60
CA ARG A 251 -13.51 -15.39 -8.21
C ARG A 251 -12.65 -14.14 -8.19
N GLY A 252 -11.33 -14.28 -8.01
CA GLY A 252 -10.43 -13.16 -7.76
C GLY A 252 -10.72 -12.48 -6.42
N VAL A 253 -10.05 -11.37 -6.17
CA VAL A 253 -10.16 -10.60 -4.93
C VAL A 253 -10.39 -9.12 -5.21
N ARG A 254 -11.04 -8.44 -4.27
CA ARG A 254 -11.15 -6.99 -4.19
C ARG A 254 -10.82 -6.54 -2.77
N PHE A 255 -10.26 -5.35 -2.68
CA PHE A 255 -9.92 -4.74 -1.40
C PHE A 255 -10.74 -3.49 -1.19
N SER A 256 -11.13 -3.22 0.05
CA SER A 256 -11.75 -1.97 0.43
C SER A 256 -10.81 -1.15 1.31
N ASN A 257 -10.97 0.16 1.22
CA ASN A 257 -10.34 1.11 2.13
C ASN A 257 -11.41 2.10 2.60
N ALA A 258 -11.58 2.19 3.91
CA ALA A 258 -12.56 3.05 4.56
C ALA A 258 -11.91 4.29 5.22
N GLU A 259 -10.70 4.70 4.81
CA GLU A 259 -10.02 5.91 5.33
C GLU A 259 -10.64 7.23 4.84
N LEU A 260 -11.62 7.16 3.93
CA LEU A 260 -12.35 8.34 3.49
C LEU A 260 -13.19 8.93 4.63
N PRO A 261 -13.36 10.26 4.69
CA PRO A 261 -13.99 10.92 5.81
C PRO A 261 -15.43 10.51 6.02
N PHE A 262 -15.89 10.66 7.26
CA PHE A 262 -17.30 10.53 7.62
C PHE A 262 -18.12 11.72 7.13
N PHE A 263 -19.32 11.43 6.66
CA PHE A 263 -20.26 12.43 6.20
C PHE A 263 -21.53 12.47 7.09
N ASP A 264 -21.34 12.41 8.41
CA ASP A 264 -22.42 12.33 9.39
C ASP A 264 -23.40 13.50 9.35
N PHE A 265 -22.93 14.66 8.85
CA PHE A 265 -23.83 15.79 8.64
C PHE A 265 -25.00 15.45 7.70
N LEU A 266 -24.85 14.48 6.79
CA LEU A 266 -25.96 14.00 5.95
C LEU A 266 -27.02 13.22 6.72
N ARG A 267 -26.67 12.64 7.89
CA ARG A 267 -27.63 11.98 8.78
C ARG A 267 -28.41 12.98 9.61
N SER A 268 -27.77 14.07 9.99
CA SER A 268 -28.30 15.11 10.87
C SER A 268 -28.96 16.28 10.14
N LEU A 269 -29.29 16.14 8.85
CA LEU A 269 -29.96 17.18 8.08
C LEU A 269 -31.31 17.53 8.71
N PRO A 270 -31.64 18.84 8.92
CA PRO A 270 -32.93 19.29 9.39
C PRO A 270 -34.08 18.83 8.47
N GLU A 271 -35.30 18.66 9.02
CA GLU A 271 -36.46 18.16 8.27
C GLU A 271 -36.65 18.78 6.88
N PRO A 272 -36.54 20.12 6.69
CA PRO A 272 -36.74 20.73 5.37
C PRO A 272 -35.68 20.33 4.35
N LEU A 273 -34.48 19.87 4.80
CA LEU A 273 -33.33 19.50 3.95
C LEU A 273 -33.19 17.99 3.79
N LYS A 274 -33.91 17.17 4.53
CA LYS A 274 -33.85 15.69 4.40
C LYS A 274 -34.03 15.18 2.98
N PRO A 275 -34.95 15.73 2.15
CA PRO A 275 -35.10 15.30 0.76
C PRO A 275 -33.85 15.52 -0.09
N LEU A 276 -32.91 16.36 0.35
CA LEU A 276 -31.64 16.62 -0.35
C LEU A 276 -30.55 15.58 -0.02
N LYS A 277 -30.76 14.67 0.95
CA LYS A 277 -29.76 13.68 1.37
C LYS A 277 -29.25 12.86 0.18
N GLU A 278 -30.16 12.23 -0.58
CA GLU A 278 -29.74 11.37 -1.69
C GLU A 278 -29.09 12.13 -2.86
N PRO A 279 -29.64 13.29 -3.31
CA PRO A 279 -28.92 14.13 -4.26
C PRO A 279 -27.51 14.55 -3.79
N LEU A 280 -27.37 14.93 -2.51
CA LEU A 280 -26.08 15.31 -1.94
C LEU A 280 -25.10 14.13 -1.89
N LYS A 281 -25.53 12.93 -1.50
CA LYS A 281 -24.73 11.72 -1.58
C LYS A 281 -24.21 11.48 -3.00
N GLY A 282 -25.08 11.67 -4.01
CA GLY A 282 -24.69 11.56 -5.41
C GLY A 282 -23.59 12.55 -5.81
N VAL A 283 -23.77 13.82 -5.46
CA VAL A 283 -22.78 14.87 -5.75
C VAL A 283 -21.44 14.60 -5.04
N ILE A 284 -21.49 14.30 -3.74
CA ILE A 284 -20.28 14.00 -2.94
C ILE A 284 -19.52 12.82 -3.55
N LYS A 285 -20.24 11.74 -3.91
CA LYS A 285 -19.61 10.57 -4.53
C LYS A 285 -18.90 10.92 -5.84
N VAL A 286 -19.53 11.71 -6.71
CA VAL A 286 -18.92 12.13 -7.99
C VAL A 286 -17.70 13.00 -7.75
N LEU A 287 -17.75 13.96 -6.82
CA LEU A 287 -16.61 14.82 -6.51
C LEU A 287 -15.46 14.02 -5.88
N ALA A 288 -15.78 13.13 -4.94
CA ALA A 288 -14.78 12.26 -4.32
C ALA A 288 -14.14 11.31 -5.36
N GLN A 289 -14.94 10.73 -6.26
CA GLN A 289 -14.44 9.86 -7.33
C GLN A 289 -13.49 10.62 -8.27
N ALA A 290 -13.83 11.84 -8.63
CA ALA A 290 -12.96 12.69 -9.46
C ALA A 290 -11.67 13.06 -8.72
N ALA A 291 -11.75 13.43 -7.44
CA ALA A 291 -10.59 13.80 -6.63
C ALA A 291 -9.64 12.61 -6.43
N VAL A 292 -10.18 11.42 -6.13
CA VAL A 292 -9.39 10.19 -5.98
C VAL A 292 -8.72 9.82 -7.30
N GLY A 293 -9.45 9.82 -8.41
CA GLY A 293 -8.91 9.46 -9.72
C GLY A 293 -7.83 10.42 -10.25
N GLN A 294 -7.77 11.65 -9.74
CA GLN A 294 -6.72 12.61 -10.11
C GLN A 294 -5.45 12.49 -9.27
N LYS A 295 -5.57 12.07 -8.02
CA LYS A 295 -4.46 12.05 -7.06
C LYS A 295 -3.85 10.68 -6.86
N ILE A 296 -4.63 9.64 -7.08
CA ILE A 296 -4.25 8.26 -6.81
C ILE A 296 -4.25 7.52 -8.15
N ASP A 297 -3.09 7.01 -8.53
CA ASP A 297 -2.95 6.15 -9.72
C ASP A 297 -3.60 4.77 -9.45
N MET A 298 -4.90 4.81 -9.18
CA MET A 298 -5.74 3.65 -8.88
C MET A 298 -7.14 3.88 -9.44
N GLU A 299 -7.69 2.87 -10.11
CA GLU A 299 -9.12 2.81 -10.36
C GLU A 299 -9.82 2.36 -9.09
N LEU A 300 -10.64 3.23 -8.51
CA LEU A 300 -11.40 2.93 -7.30
C LEU A 300 -12.89 3.13 -7.55
N GLU A 301 -13.68 2.17 -7.09
CA GLU A 301 -15.13 2.30 -7.01
C GLU A 301 -15.52 2.79 -5.62
N LEU A 302 -16.23 3.91 -5.53
CA LEU A 302 -16.71 4.43 -4.26
C LEU A 302 -18.14 3.95 -3.99
N ARG A 303 -18.39 3.43 -2.77
CA ARG A 303 -19.73 3.05 -2.28
C ARG A 303 -20.01 3.67 -0.94
N TRP A 304 -21.28 4.01 -0.68
CA TRP A 304 -21.72 4.41 0.64
C TRP A 304 -21.90 3.20 1.53
N ASP A 305 -21.30 3.23 2.72
CA ASP A 305 -21.59 2.32 3.80
C ASP A 305 -22.49 3.05 4.82
N GLU A 306 -23.75 2.64 4.89
CA GLU A 306 -24.75 3.20 5.82
C GLU A 306 -24.84 2.38 7.11
N ASN A 307 -24.24 1.20 7.16
CA ASN A 307 -24.30 0.28 8.30
C ASN A 307 -23.12 0.47 9.27
N GLU A 308 -22.17 1.33 8.92
CA GLU A 308 -21.06 1.62 9.80
C GLU A 308 -21.55 2.17 11.14
N LYS A 309 -21.12 1.55 12.25
CA LYS A 309 -21.55 1.94 13.62
C LYS A 309 -21.17 3.38 13.94
N ASP A 310 -20.04 3.83 13.36
CA ASP A 310 -19.46 5.14 13.65
C ASP A 310 -19.96 6.24 12.73
N GLY A 311 -20.83 5.93 11.74
CA GLY A 311 -21.43 6.95 10.90
C GLY A 311 -21.50 6.61 9.41
N LEU A 312 -22.07 7.54 8.62
CA LEU A 312 -22.16 7.42 7.17
C LEU A 312 -20.77 7.62 6.56
N ARG A 313 -20.25 6.59 5.91
CA ARG A 313 -18.90 6.58 5.35
C ARG A 313 -18.92 6.29 3.85
N LEU A 314 -18.00 6.89 3.13
CA LEU A 314 -17.69 6.51 1.76
C LEU A 314 -16.52 5.53 1.78
N VAL A 315 -16.68 4.37 1.17
CA VAL A 315 -15.68 3.30 1.12
C VAL A 315 -15.18 3.16 -0.31
N ALA A 316 -13.86 3.10 -0.49
CA ALA A 316 -13.23 2.84 -1.76
C ALA A 316 -12.99 1.35 -1.95
N PHE A 317 -13.33 0.82 -3.12
CA PHE A 317 -13.07 -0.56 -3.52
C PHE A 317 -12.12 -0.62 -4.71
N SER A 318 -11.13 -1.49 -4.64
CA SER A 318 -10.25 -1.77 -5.76
C SER A 318 -11.00 -2.43 -6.93
N PRO A 319 -10.47 -2.43 -8.15
CA PRO A 319 -10.87 -3.36 -9.19
C PRO A 319 -10.71 -4.82 -8.74
N LYS A 320 -11.37 -5.74 -9.45
CA LYS A 320 -11.11 -7.17 -9.28
C LYS A 320 -9.69 -7.48 -9.72
N GLN A 321 -8.98 -8.24 -8.91
CA GLN A 321 -7.63 -8.69 -9.16
C GLN A 321 -7.56 -10.21 -9.12
N ALA A 322 -6.59 -10.76 -9.83
CA ALA A 322 -6.21 -12.15 -9.67
C ALA A 322 -5.47 -12.37 -8.35
N ALA A 323 -5.70 -13.49 -7.69
CA ALA A 323 -4.93 -13.90 -6.51
C ALA A 323 -3.60 -14.57 -6.88
N ILE A 324 -3.51 -15.11 -8.11
CA ILE A 324 -2.35 -15.79 -8.65
C ILE A 324 -1.97 -15.11 -9.96
N ASN A 325 -0.69 -14.82 -10.11
CA ASN A 325 -0.15 -14.18 -11.32
C ASN A 325 1.10 -14.93 -11.78
N ARG A 326 1.33 -15.01 -13.10
CA ARG A 326 2.60 -15.51 -13.60
C ARG A 326 3.68 -14.46 -13.44
N HIS A 327 4.82 -14.91 -12.97
CA HIS A 327 6.00 -14.07 -12.86
C HIS A 327 6.44 -13.56 -14.25
N PRO A 328 6.65 -12.25 -14.44
CA PRO A 328 6.83 -11.65 -15.78
C PRO A 328 8.10 -12.10 -16.53
N VAL A 329 9.06 -12.74 -15.85
CA VAL A 329 10.28 -13.23 -16.46
C VAL A 329 10.30 -14.75 -16.57
N THR A 330 9.94 -15.46 -15.50
CA THR A 330 9.99 -16.93 -15.46
C THR A 330 8.74 -17.60 -15.98
N GLY A 331 7.61 -16.89 -16.03
CA GLY A 331 6.29 -17.44 -16.35
C GLY A 331 5.71 -18.31 -15.24
N GLN A 332 6.41 -18.53 -14.13
CA GLN A 332 5.94 -19.38 -13.05
C GLN A 332 4.78 -18.71 -12.29
N PRO A 333 3.67 -19.40 -12.08
CA PRO A 333 2.59 -18.92 -11.24
C PRO A 333 3.05 -18.72 -9.78
N SER A 334 2.64 -17.62 -9.19
CA SER A 334 2.96 -17.23 -7.83
C SER A 334 1.74 -16.62 -7.15
N TRP A 335 1.59 -16.82 -5.86
CA TRP A 335 0.65 -16.08 -5.03
C TRP A 335 1.02 -14.60 -5.05
N PHE A 336 0.12 -13.78 -5.56
CA PHE A 336 0.31 -12.34 -5.72
C PHE A 336 -0.93 -11.61 -5.19
N CYS A 337 -1.21 -11.81 -3.88
CA CYS A 337 -2.48 -11.42 -3.29
C CYS A 337 -2.32 -10.89 -1.87
N ASN A 338 -2.80 -9.68 -1.64
CA ASN A 338 -2.65 -8.96 -0.37
C ASN A 338 -3.75 -9.29 0.66
N VAL A 339 -4.44 -10.43 0.55
CA VAL A 339 -5.51 -10.84 1.49
C VAL A 339 -5.00 -10.86 2.93
N HIS A 340 -3.81 -11.41 3.17
CA HIS A 340 -3.25 -11.56 4.50
C HIS A 340 -3.01 -10.20 5.20
N SER A 341 -2.58 -9.17 4.48
CA SER A 341 -2.35 -7.83 5.04
C SER A 341 -3.61 -6.97 5.12
N HIS A 342 -4.59 -7.20 4.24
CA HIS A 342 -5.78 -6.37 4.12
C HIS A 342 -7.01 -6.94 4.83
N SER A 343 -7.02 -8.22 5.21
CA SER A 343 -8.13 -8.82 5.94
C SER A 343 -8.33 -8.16 7.30
N ARG A 344 -9.52 -7.58 7.51
CA ARG A 344 -9.93 -7.04 8.82
C ARG A 344 -9.98 -8.13 9.86
N LYS A 345 -10.57 -9.28 9.52
CA LYS A 345 -10.69 -10.43 10.41
C LYS A 345 -9.33 -10.88 10.96
N LEU A 346 -8.34 -11.08 10.08
CA LEU A 346 -7.01 -11.52 10.50
C LEU A 346 -6.28 -10.47 11.35
N ARG A 347 -6.51 -9.18 11.11
CA ARG A 347 -5.96 -8.13 11.98
C ARG A 347 -6.63 -8.12 13.35
N ASP A 348 -7.96 -8.22 13.38
CA ASP A 348 -8.73 -8.21 14.64
C ASP A 348 -8.36 -9.42 15.50
N ASP A 349 -8.15 -10.59 14.90
CA ASP A 349 -7.69 -11.80 15.60
C ASP A 349 -6.30 -11.58 16.21
N ARG A 350 -5.34 -11.06 15.46
CA ARG A 350 -3.97 -10.76 15.97
C ARG A 350 -3.97 -9.65 17.02
N ASP A 351 -4.82 -8.63 16.87
CA ASP A 351 -4.99 -7.59 17.88
C ASP A 351 -5.54 -8.18 19.18
N GLY A 352 -6.46 -9.15 19.11
CA GLY A 352 -6.98 -9.90 20.24
C GLY A 352 -5.90 -10.70 20.96
N GLU A 353 -5.00 -11.32 20.22
CA GLU A 353 -3.86 -12.10 20.78
C GLU A 353 -2.80 -11.20 21.44
N LEU A 354 -2.52 -10.03 20.85
CA LEU A 354 -1.57 -9.05 21.37
C LEU A 354 -2.16 -8.17 22.49
N GLY A 355 -3.47 -8.29 22.75
CA GLY A 355 -4.25 -7.44 23.65
C GLY A 355 -4.63 -6.11 23.00
N GLU A 356 -5.51 -5.35 23.68
CA GLU A 356 -6.03 -4.05 23.16
C GLU A 356 -4.95 -2.99 22.89
N THR A 357 -3.70 -3.31 23.10
CA THR A 357 -2.57 -2.38 23.01
C THR A 357 -2.07 -2.14 21.60
N SER A 358 -2.37 -3.03 20.63
CA SER A 358 -1.84 -2.88 19.26
C SER A 358 -2.52 -1.75 18.52
N GLY A 359 -3.83 -1.63 18.58
CA GLY A 359 -4.62 -0.60 17.90
C GLY A 359 -4.56 -0.65 16.37
N ALA A 360 -4.06 -1.77 15.79
CA ALA A 360 -3.88 -1.92 14.36
C ALA A 360 -5.20 -1.75 13.58
N SER A 361 -6.28 -2.33 14.08
CA SER A 361 -7.61 -2.23 13.48
C SER A 361 -8.21 -0.82 13.49
N LYS A 362 -7.76 0.03 14.41
CA LYS A 362 -8.18 1.44 14.47
C LYS A 362 -7.45 2.30 13.44
N ILE A 363 -6.24 1.92 13.04
CA ILE A 363 -5.38 2.68 12.14
C ILE A 363 -5.50 2.19 10.71
N ASN A 364 -5.62 0.87 10.51
CA ASN A 364 -5.79 0.26 9.19
C ASN A 364 -7.22 -0.25 9.03
N ILE A 365 -8.02 0.45 8.24
CA ILE A 365 -9.44 0.15 7.98
C ILE A 365 -9.65 -0.42 6.58
N THR A 366 -8.70 -1.22 6.11
CA THR A 366 -8.84 -2.03 4.89
C THR A 366 -9.59 -3.33 5.18
N ASN A 367 -10.21 -3.91 4.16
CA ASN A 367 -10.75 -5.26 4.19
C ASN A 367 -10.62 -5.92 2.81
N CYS A 368 -10.83 -7.24 2.74
CA CYS A 368 -10.77 -8.00 1.51
C CYS A 368 -12.05 -8.80 1.29
N PHE A 369 -12.36 -9.01 0.02
CA PHE A 369 -13.54 -9.71 -0.47
C PHE A 369 -13.18 -10.54 -1.70
N TYR A 370 -14.02 -11.51 -2.04
CA TYR A 370 -13.98 -12.06 -3.39
C TYR A 370 -14.26 -10.97 -4.44
N GLY A 371 -13.91 -11.22 -5.69
CA GLY A 371 -14.07 -10.27 -6.79
C GLY A 371 -15.51 -9.81 -7.05
N ASP A 372 -16.49 -10.60 -6.63
CA ASP A 372 -17.92 -10.29 -6.67
C ASP A 372 -18.41 -9.55 -5.39
N LEU A 373 -17.51 -9.16 -4.50
CA LEU A 373 -17.75 -8.55 -3.19
C LEU A 373 -18.44 -9.44 -2.16
N ALA A 374 -18.53 -10.74 -2.39
CA ALA A 374 -18.91 -11.64 -1.31
C ALA A 374 -17.75 -11.76 -0.30
N GLU A 375 -18.10 -11.95 0.95
CA GLU A 375 -17.12 -12.16 2.02
C GLU A 375 -16.33 -13.45 1.77
N ILE A 376 -15.03 -13.40 2.05
CA ILE A 376 -14.19 -14.61 2.14
C ILE A 376 -14.50 -15.21 3.50
N SER A 377 -14.76 -16.53 3.55
CA SER A 377 -15.16 -17.19 4.80
C SER A 377 -14.05 -17.11 5.85
N ASP A 378 -14.43 -17.10 7.11
CA ASP A 378 -13.48 -17.09 8.22
C ASP A 378 -12.54 -18.30 8.17
N GLU A 379 -13.06 -19.46 7.75
CA GLU A 379 -12.27 -20.67 7.59
C GLU A 379 -11.22 -20.52 6.48
N ASP A 380 -11.59 -19.95 5.34
CA ASP A 380 -10.64 -19.69 4.25
C ASP A 380 -9.56 -18.68 4.68
N LEU A 381 -9.96 -17.60 5.38
CA LEU A 381 -9.03 -16.61 5.89
C LEU A 381 -8.07 -17.21 6.91
N GLN A 382 -8.57 -18.01 7.84
CA GLN A 382 -7.73 -18.68 8.84
C GLN A 382 -6.75 -19.65 8.17
N HIS A 383 -7.20 -20.42 7.17
CA HIS A 383 -6.32 -21.33 6.43
C HIS A 383 -5.21 -20.55 5.68
N ILE A 384 -5.55 -19.40 5.07
CA ILE A 384 -4.55 -18.52 4.43
C ILE A 384 -3.54 -18.04 5.47
N ASP A 385 -3.99 -17.65 6.66
CA ASP A 385 -3.11 -17.22 7.76
C ASP A 385 -2.18 -18.36 8.22
N GLU A 386 -2.72 -19.52 8.50
CA GLU A 386 -1.95 -20.70 8.91
C GLU A 386 -0.86 -21.07 7.90
N MET A 387 -1.21 -21.09 6.60
CA MET A 387 -0.24 -21.40 5.55
C MET A 387 0.79 -20.28 5.38
N THR A 388 0.38 -19.03 5.55
CA THR A 388 1.30 -17.89 5.58
C THR A 388 2.28 -18.03 6.73
N MET A 389 1.80 -18.19 7.96
CA MET A 389 2.66 -18.30 9.15
C MET A 389 3.60 -19.51 9.10
N LYS A 390 3.14 -20.64 8.57
CA LYS A 390 3.96 -21.84 8.33
C LYS A 390 5.14 -21.58 7.37
N ASN A 391 4.94 -20.71 6.39
CA ASN A 391 5.89 -20.47 5.30
C ASN A 391 6.68 -19.17 5.45
N LEU A 392 6.55 -18.46 6.59
CA LEU A 392 7.33 -17.26 6.85
C LEU A 392 8.82 -17.57 6.98
N ALA A 393 9.64 -16.76 6.30
CA ALA A 393 11.05 -16.65 6.56
C ALA A 393 11.34 -15.34 7.28
N SER A 394 11.97 -15.43 8.46
CA SER A 394 12.31 -14.27 9.28
C SER A 394 13.76 -13.85 9.06
N VAL A 395 13.96 -12.56 8.81
CA VAL A 395 15.29 -11.98 8.55
C VAL A 395 15.61 -10.94 9.63
N PRO A 396 16.43 -11.31 10.64
CA PRO A 396 16.86 -10.39 11.68
C PRO A 396 17.96 -9.46 11.15
N MET A 397 17.53 -8.43 10.42
CA MET A 397 18.43 -7.48 9.78
C MET A 397 19.24 -6.68 10.80
N GLN A 398 20.54 -6.55 10.55
CA GLN A 398 21.46 -5.69 11.28
C GLN A 398 21.81 -4.44 10.47
N LYS A 399 22.43 -3.43 11.13
CA LYS A 399 22.85 -2.21 10.44
C LYS A 399 23.75 -2.55 9.23
N GLY A 400 23.37 -2.08 8.05
CA GLY A 400 24.03 -2.32 6.78
C GLY A 400 23.51 -3.53 6.02
N ASP A 401 22.65 -4.37 6.62
CA ASP A 401 22.01 -5.46 5.87
C ASP A 401 21.01 -4.89 4.85
N VAL A 402 20.98 -5.54 3.68
CA VAL A 402 20.01 -5.26 2.63
C VAL A 402 19.26 -6.54 2.28
N VAL A 403 17.94 -6.47 2.18
CA VAL A 403 17.11 -7.53 1.57
C VAL A 403 16.59 -7.02 0.24
N LEU A 404 17.04 -7.67 -0.84
CA LEU A 404 16.56 -7.42 -2.19
C LEU A 404 15.47 -8.44 -2.52
N VAL A 405 14.28 -7.97 -2.90
CA VAL A 405 13.07 -8.80 -3.07
C VAL A 405 12.57 -8.70 -4.50
N ASP A 406 12.23 -9.82 -5.10
CA ASP A 406 11.45 -9.90 -6.33
C ASP A 406 9.97 -9.85 -5.97
N ASN A 407 9.35 -8.70 -6.17
CA ASN A 407 8.01 -8.39 -5.69
C ASN A 407 6.88 -9.17 -6.38
N TYR A 408 7.15 -9.82 -7.53
CA TYR A 408 6.16 -10.65 -8.22
C TYR A 408 6.10 -12.10 -7.71
N GLN A 409 7.06 -12.52 -6.90
CA GLN A 409 7.12 -13.88 -6.40
C GLN A 409 7.32 -14.00 -4.89
N VAL A 410 7.71 -12.91 -4.21
CA VAL A 410 7.90 -12.91 -2.77
C VAL A 410 7.17 -11.74 -2.16
N MET A 411 6.33 -12.03 -1.18
CA MET A 411 5.66 -11.03 -0.36
C MET A 411 6.52 -10.70 0.86
N HIS A 412 6.33 -9.52 1.39
CA HIS A 412 7.07 -9.07 2.57
C HIS A 412 6.15 -8.50 3.65
N GLY A 413 6.69 -8.43 4.84
CA GLY A 413 6.03 -7.90 6.02
C GLY A 413 7.02 -7.56 7.12
N ARG A 414 6.52 -7.31 8.33
CA ARG A 414 7.36 -6.96 9.47
C ARG A 414 6.70 -7.41 10.77
N ASP A 415 7.49 -7.97 11.65
CA ASP A 415 7.06 -8.31 12.99
C ASP A 415 6.99 -7.07 13.91
N VAL A 416 6.30 -7.17 15.03
CA VAL A 416 6.24 -6.14 16.06
C VAL A 416 7.64 -5.81 16.57
N PHE A 417 7.85 -4.60 17.09
CA PHE A 417 9.16 -4.20 17.60
C PHE A 417 9.06 -3.21 18.77
N GLU A 418 10.16 -3.09 19.49
CA GLU A 418 10.36 -2.07 20.51
C GLU A 418 11.61 -1.24 20.22
N GLY A 419 11.62 -0.02 20.72
CA GLY A 419 12.71 0.93 20.52
C GLY A 419 12.66 1.65 19.17
N GLU A 420 13.76 2.30 18.84
CA GLU A 420 13.92 2.99 17.57
C GLU A 420 14.36 2.02 16.48
N ARG A 421 13.73 2.14 15.33
CA ARG A 421 14.03 1.37 14.14
C ARG A 421 14.14 2.33 12.94
N LEU A 422 15.15 2.15 12.09
CA LEU A 422 15.29 2.91 10.85
C LEU A 422 15.63 1.96 9.71
N HIS A 423 14.62 1.56 8.98
CA HIS A 423 14.74 0.88 7.70
C HIS A 423 14.28 1.81 6.59
N ALA A 424 14.89 1.69 5.44
CA ALA A 424 14.45 2.37 4.24
C ALA A 424 14.25 1.38 3.10
N VAL A 425 13.53 1.80 2.07
CA VAL A 425 13.28 1.01 0.87
C VAL A 425 13.42 1.88 -0.37
N THR A 426 13.97 1.30 -1.43
CA THR A 426 13.93 1.84 -2.79
C THR A 426 13.30 0.79 -3.69
N TRP A 427 12.39 1.23 -4.56
CA TRP A 427 11.69 0.40 -5.53
C TRP A 427 12.34 0.54 -6.90
N PHE A 428 12.34 -0.53 -7.70
CA PHE A 428 12.97 -0.56 -9.02
C PHE A 428 12.02 -1.12 -10.08
N GLN A 429 12.25 -0.68 -11.34
CA GLN A 429 11.49 -1.08 -12.52
C GLN A 429 11.64 -2.57 -12.86
#